data_f7d58246173e07abda1039b2aaf2aae1
#
_entry.id   f7d58246173e07abda1039b2aaf2aae1
#
_cell.length_a   1.000
_cell.length_b   1.000
_cell.length_c   1.000
_cell.angle_alpha   90.00
_cell.angle_beta   90.00
_cell.angle_gamma   90.00
#
_symmetry.space_group_name_H-M   'P 1'
#
loop_
_entity.id
_entity.type
_entity.pdbx_description
1 polymer ?
#
loop_
_entity_poly.entity_id
_entity_poly.type
_entity_poly.pdbx_seq_one_letter_code
_entity_poly.pdbx_strand_id
1 'polypeptide(L)'
;MALNAGKIRSIYSGSTARHYDLPITNFFSKYKKAAFDASGMKPGDRGLVFCCGTGLDFPHILRKIGEDGEIVGVDFSSEMLARARARISRKNWANVTLIEADVTKFAKTDNSFDVGVCTLGISIIPDYLAAYRALAACVKPGGEVIIGDMQLASGGFARLNPVTLFMAKRFGGSHQGHANARDLRGVMNAELTDVRAEEFFLRSYYFCIGKKAP
;
A
#
# COMPACT_ATOMS: atom_id res chain seq x y z
N MET A 1 21.57 2.94 6.13
CA MET A 1 21.08 2.48 7.44
C MET A 1 19.58 2.28 7.32
N ALA A 2 19.08 1.07 7.53
CA ALA A 2 17.63 0.80 7.50
C ALA A 2 16.94 1.59 8.63
N LEU A 3 15.72 2.08 8.35
CA LEU A 3 14.91 2.77 9.34
C LEU A 3 14.40 1.73 10.36
N ASN A 4 14.50 2.02 11.65
CA ASN A 4 13.82 1.22 12.66
C ASN A 4 12.36 1.70 12.84
N ALA A 5 11.50 0.84 13.40
CA ALA A 5 10.07 1.14 13.59
C ALA A 5 9.80 2.46 14.34
N GLY A 6 10.62 2.80 15.35
CA GLY A 6 10.50 4.05 16.11
C GLY A 6 10.75 5.29 15.23
N LYS A 7 11.75 5.24 14.36
CA LYS A 7 12.06 6.34 13.44
C LYS A 7 10.99 6.48 12.35
N ILE A 8 10.43 5.37 11.86
CA ILE A 8 9.30 5.40 10.93
C ILE A 8 8.10 6.05 11.61
N ARG A 9 7.75 5.64 12.84
CA ARG A 9 6.66 6.23 13.62
C ARG A 9 6.85 7.75 13.78
N SER A 10 8.07 8.24 14.08
CA SER A 10 8.34 9.68 14.21
C SER A 10 8.17 10.46 12.89
N ILE A 11 8.46 9.84 11.74
CA ILE A 11 8.22 10.46 10.42
C ILE A 11 6.73 10.66 10.16
N TYR A 12 5.89 9.68 10.53
CA TYR A 12 4.45 9.70 10.28
C TYR A 12 3.64 10.25 11.45
N SER A 13 4.27 11.02 12.37
CA SER A 13 3.65 11.76 13.45
C SER A 13 3.75 13.28 13.22
N GLY A 14 2.98 14.07 13.97
CA GLY A 14 3.08 15.53 14.01
C GLY A 14 2.82 16.21 12.66
N SER A 15 3.78 17.04 12.21
CA SER A 15 3.60 17.88 11.02
C SER A 15 3.54 17.07 9.71
N THR A 16 4.24 15.94 9.62
CA THR A 16 4.19 15.07 8.42
C THR A 16 2.80 14.48 8.25
N ALA A 17 2.23 13.91 9.31
CA ALA A 17 0.85 13.42 9.27
C ALA A 17 -0.12 14.54 8.86
N ARG A 18 0.10 15.77 9.36
CA ARG A 18 -0.78 16.92 9.09
C ARG A 18 -0.79 17.36 7.62
N HIS A 19 0.34 17.26 6.91
CA HIS A 19 0.50 17.75 5.53
C HIS A 19 0.70 16.63 4.49
N TYR A 20 0.52 15.36 4.92
CA TYR A 20 0.79 14.20 4.09
C TYR A 20 -0.07 14.14 2.82
N ASP A 21 -1.35 14.50 2.94
CA ASP A 21 -2.33 14.28 1.87
C ASP A 21 -2.04 15.10 0.61
N LEU A 22 -1.68 16.39 0.74
CA LEU A 22 -1.59 17.31 -0.40
C LEU A 22 -0.61 16.86 -1.49
N PRO A 23 0.69 16.59 -1.20
CA PRO A 23 1.62 16.17 -2.25
C PRO A 23 1.31 14.76 -2.76
N ILE A 24 0.93 13.84 -1.88
CA ILE A 24 0.69 12.45 -2.23
C ILE A 24 -0.58 12.32 -3.08
N THR A 25 -1.66 12.99 -2.71
CA THR A 25 -2.92 12.95 -3.46
C THR A 25 -2.73 13.47 -4.88
N ASN A 26 -2.09 14.61 -5.04
CA ASN A 26 -1.96 15.25 -6.34
C ASN A 26 -1.02 14.48 -7.29
N PHE A 27 0.01 13.83 -6.73
CA PHE A 27 1.01 13.18 -7.55
C PHE A 27 0.70 11.71 -7.85
N PHE A 28 0.29 10.93 -6.84
CA PHE A 28 0.13 9.48 -6.97
C PHE A 28 -1.31 9.02 -7.27
N SER A 29 -2.32 9.88 -7.11
CA SER A 29 -3.73 9.50 -7.26
C SER A 29 -4.04 8.83 -8.58
N LYS A 30 -3.51 9.35 -9.71
CA LYS A 30 -3.74 8.76 -11.04
C LYS A 30 -3.13 7.36 -11.19
N TYR A 31 -1.96 7.13 -10.58
CA TYR A 31 -1.28 5.82 -10.65
C TYR A 31 -1.94 4.79 -9.74
N LYS A 32 -2.37 5.22 -8.55
CA LYS A 32 -3.19 4.38 -7.67
C LYS A 32 -4.52 4.02 -8.35
N LYS A 33 -5.17 5.00 -8.98
CA LYS A 33 -6.40 4.76 -9.75
C LYS A 33 -6.19 3.70 -10.83
N ALA A 34 -5.08 3.75 -11.57
CA ALA A 34 -4.77 2.76 -12.60
C ALA A 34 -4.66 1.34 -12.02
N ALA A 35 -3.98 1.18 -10.87
CA ALA A 35 -3.89 -0.11 -10.17
C ALA A 35 -5.28 -0.65 -9.78
N PHE A 36 -6.11 0.19 -9.17
CA PHE A 36 -7.46 -0.21 -8.76
C PHE A 36 -8.40 -0.46 -9.95
N ASP A 37 -8.28 0.30 -11.04
CA ASP A 37 -9.06 0.04 -12.27
C ASP A 37 -8.67 -1.29 -12.92
N ALA A 38 -7.36 -1.65 -12.88
CA ALA A 38 -6.85 -2.92 -13.39
C ALA A 38 -7.21 -4.12 -12.50
N SER A 39 -7.62 -3.91 -11.23
CA SER A 39 -7.96 -5.00 -10.32
C SER A 39 -9.28 -5.69 -10.68
N GLY A 40 -9.41 -6.96 -10.31
CA GLY A 40 -10.62 -7.76 -10.43
C GLY A 40 -11.65 -7.52 -9.31
N MET A 41 -11.48 -6.48 -8.47
CA MET A 41 -12.43 -6.14 -7.42
C MET A 41 -13.84 -5.93 -7.98
N LYS A 42 -14.86 -6.42 -7.26
CA LYS A 42 -16.27 -6.36 -7.63
C LYS A 42 -17.15 -5.99 -6.43
N PRO A 43 -18.40 -5.58 -6.65
CA PRO A 43 -19.35 -5.31 -5.56
C PRO A 43 -19.46 -6.47 -4.56
N GLY A 44 -19.45 -6.12 -3.28
CA GLY A 44 -19.51 -7.07 -2.17
C GLY A 44 -18.15 -7.61 -1.70
N ASP A 45 -17.04 -7.32 -2.40
CA ASP A 45 -15.71 -7.79 -1.99
C ASP A 45 -15.27 -7.18 -0.66
N ARG A 46 -14.48 -7.94 0.10
CA ARG A 46 -13.81 -7.49 1.33
C ARG A 46 -12.34 -7.18 1.06
N GLY A 47 -11.94 -5.93 1.33
CA GLY A 47 -10.59 -5.43 1.12
C GLY A 47 -9.82 -5.26 2.43
N LEU A 48 -8.58 -5.78 2.49
CA LEU A 48 -7.61 -5.50 3.56
C LEU A 48 -6.55 -4.52 3.04
N VAL A 49 -6.41 -3.38 3.71
CA VAL A 49 -5.46 -2.33 3.30
C VAL A 49 -4.38 -2.16 4.36
N PHE A 50 -3.17 -2.62 4.08
CA PHE A 50 -2.00 -2.42 4.93
C PHE A 50 -1.36 -1.05 4.67
N CYS A 51 -0.79 -0.45 5.72
CA CYS A 51 -0.25 0.90 5.69
C CYS A 51 -1.27 1.91 5.13
N CYS A 52 -2.53 1.80 5.59
CA CYS A 52 -3.64 2.56 5.04
C CYS A 52 -3.49 4.08 5.23
N GLY A 53 -2.63 4.51 6.15
CA GLY A 53 -2.32 5.91 6.42
C GLY A 53 -3.57 6.73 6.71
N THR A 54 -3.76 7.80 5.95
CA THR A 54 -4.93 8.69 6.06
C THR A 54 -6.14 8.22 5.25
N GLY A 55 -6.10 7.00 4.69
CA GLY A 55 -7.19 6.42 3.91
C GLY A 55 -7.33 6.96 2.49
N LEU A 56 -6.23 7.33 1.83
CA LEU A 56 -6.27 7.85 0.45
C LEU A 56 -6.69 6.82 -0.60
N ASP A 57 -6.56 5.53 -0.30
CA ASP A 57 -6.96 4.43 -1.21
C ASP A 57 -8.45 4.09 -1.09
N PHE A 58 -9.07 4.36 0.06
CA PHE A 58 -10.45 3.97 0.33
C PHE A 58 -11.46 4.42 -0.75
N PRO A 59 -11.42 5.67 -1.27
CA PRO A 59 -12.36 6.07 -2.32
C PRO A 59 -12.26 5.24 -3.60
N HIS A 60 -11.06 4.78 -3.93
CA HIS A 60 -10.85 3.96 -5.13
C HIS A 60 -11.38 2.54 -4.95
N ILE A 61 -11.13 1.96 -3.78
CA ILE A 61 -11.59 0.62 -3.42
C ILE A 61 -13.12 0.62 -3.29
N LEU A 62 -13.69 1.54 -2.51
CA LEU A 62 -15.15 1.65 -2.30
C LEU A 62 -15.93 1.82 -3.59
N ARG A 63 -15.37 2.54 -4.58
CA ARG A 63 -16.00 2.65 -5.91
C ARG A 63 -16.15 1.30 -6.60
N LYS A 64 -15.26 0.34 -6.34
CA LYS A 64 -15.26 -0.99 -6.95
C LYS A 64 -16.13 -1.98 -6.17
N ILE A 65 -15.99 -1.99 -4.84
CA ILE A 65 -16.67 -2.96 -3.98
C ILE A 65 -18.10 -2.54 -3.58
N GLY A 66 -18.44 -1.26 -3.74
CA GLY A 66 -19.79 -0.75 -3.41
C GLY A 66 -20.05 -0.67 -1.91
N GLU A 67 -21.34 -0.48 -1.57
CA GLU A 67 -21.81 -0.35 -0.18
C GLU A 67 -21.89 -1.72 0.53
N ASP A 68 -22.10 -2.80 -0.23
CA ASP A 68 -22.14 -4.17 0.28
C ASP A 68 -20.74 -4.76 0.58
N GLY A 69 -19.68 -4.12 0.08
CA GLY A 69 -18.31 -4.50 0.36
C GLY A 69 -17.80 -3.90 1.67
N GLU A 70 -16.67 -4.39 2.16
CA GLU A 70 -16.06 -3.94 3.41
C GLU A 70 -14.57 -3.59 3.21
N ILE A 71 -14.07 -2.56 3.89
CA ILE A 71 -12.64 -2.27 4.01
C ILE A 71 -12.19 -2.42 5.46
N VAL A 72 -11.10 -3.16 5.66
CA VAL A 72 -10.31 -3.15 6.89
C VAL A 72 -8.98 -2.46 6.61
N GLY A 73 -8.79 -1.26 7.14
CA GLY A 73 -7.54 -0.51 7.04
C GLY A 73 -6.66 -0.75 8.27
N VAL A 74 -5.40 -1.10 8.05
CA VAL A 74 -4.41 -1.34 9.11
C VAL A 74 -3.26 -0.36 8.97
N ASP A 75 -2.92 0.33 10.04
CA ASP A 75 -1.74 1.18 10.14
C ASP A 75 -1.20 1.17 11.57
N PHE A 76 0.09 1.42 11.75
CA PHE A 76 0.69 1.44 13.09
C PHE A 76 0.70 2.86 13.71
N SER A 77 0.39 3.90 12.93
CA SER A 77 0.37 5.30 13.37
C SER A 77 -1.05 5.72 13.79
N SER A 78 -1.22 5.96 15.08
CA SER A 78 -2.49 6.45 15.64
C SER A 78 -2.90 7.81 15.04
N GLU A 79 -1.92 8.69 14.72
CA GLU A 79 -2.20 10.00 14.10
C GLU A 79 -2.68 9.85 12.66
N MET A 80 -2.10 8.94 11.87
CA MET A 80 -2.58 8.62 10.53
C MET A 80 -4.00 8.06 10.58
N LEU A 81 -4.26 7.12 11.48
CA LEU A 81 -5.59 6.56 11.70
C LEU A 81 -6.61 7.58 12.18
N ALA A 82 -6.21 8.55 13.02
CA ALA A 82 -7.11 9.64 13.43
C ALA A 82 -7.58 10.45 12.21
N ARG A 83 -6.71 10.70 11.24
CA ARG A 83 -7.07 11.39 9.99
C ARG A 83 -7.93 10.51 9.07
N ALA A 84 -7.64 9.22 9.02
CA ALA A 84 -8.49 8.26 8.30
C ALA A 84 -9.90 8.23 8.89
N ARG A 85 -10.05 8.18 10.24
CA ARG A 85 -11.35 8.27 10.93
C ARG A 85 -12.11 9.55 10.57
N ALA A 86 -11.43 10.70 10.60
CA ALA A 86 -12.04 11.97 10.22
C ALA A 86 -12.51 11.97 8.74
N ARG A 87 -11.75 11.33 7.84
CA ARG A 87 -12.13 11.15 6.44
C ARG A 87 -13.36 10.25 6.30
N ILE A 88 -13.37 9.10 6.98
CA ILE A 88 -14.48 8.13 7.00
C ILE A 88 -15.76 8.83 7.47
N SER A 89 -15.70 9.54 8.60
CA SER A 89 -16.83 10.28 9.15
C SER A 89 -17.35 11.35 8.18
N ARG A 90 -16.47 12.19 7.63
CA ARG A 90 -16.85 13.25 6.68
C ARG A 90 -17.49 12.71 5.40
N LYS A 91 -17.13 11.50 4.99
CA LYS A 91 -17.62 10.85 3.77
C LYS A 91 -18.77 9.88 4.04
N ASN A 92 -19.17 9.70 5.30
CA ASN A 92 -20.21 8.76 5.74
C ASN A 92 -19.96 7.30 5.26
N TRP A 93 -18.71 6.84 5.29
CA TRP A 93 -18.40 5.46 4.93
C TRP A 93 -18.65 4.54 6.12
N ALA A 94 -19.79 3.83 6.12
CA ALA A 94 -20.18 2.91 7.21
C ALA A 94 -19.46 1.56 7.14
N ASN A 95 -18.91 1.22 5.98
CA ASN A 95 -18.31 -0.07 5.67
C ASN A 95 -16.76 -0.05 5.70
N VAL A 96 -16.17 0.87 6.46
CA VAL A 96 -14.71 0.97 6.65
C VAL A 96 -14.36 0.87 8.12
N THR A 97 -13.56 -0.14 8.47
CA THR A 97 -13.02 -0.37 9.83
C THR A 97 -11.53 -0.10 9.87
N LEU A 98 -11.03 0.45 10.97
CA LEU A 98 -9.60 0.75 11.16
C LEU A 98 -9.02 -0.01 12.34
N ILE A 99 -7.82 -0.58 12.14
CA ILE A 99 -7.06 -1.31 13.16
C ILE A 99 -5.69 -0.67 13.31
N GLU A 100 -5.30 -0.34 14.55
CA GLU A 100 -3.94 0.07 14.86
C GLU A 100 -3.10 -1.17 15.14
N ALA A 101 -2.18 -1.52 14.23
CA ALA A 101 -1.33 -2.69 14.36
C ALA A 101 -0.06 -2.58 13.50
N ASP A 102 0.97 -3.34 13.90
CA ASP A 102 2.16 -3.59 13.10
C ASP A 102 1.82 -4.64 12.02
N VAL A 103 1.85 -4.25 10.77
CA VAL A 103 1.50 -5.11 9.63
C VAL A 103 2.43 -6.31 9.46
N THR A 104 3.68 -6.24 9.97
CA THR A 104 4.62 -7.38 9.93
C THR A 104 4.24 -8.50 10.91
N LYS A 105 3.38 -8.19 11.88
CA LYS A 105 2.88 -9.11 12.91
C LYS A 105 1.38 -9.33 12.83
N PHE A 106 0.75 -8.72 11.82
CA PHE A 106 -0.68 -8.84 11.64
C PHE A 106 -1.03 -10.26 11.21
N ALA A 107 -1.85 -10.93 12.01
CA ALA A 107 -2.35 -12.26 11.71
C ALA A 107 -3.88 -12.23 11.83
N LYS A 108 -4.56 -12.39 10.70
CA LYS A 108 -5.94 -12.86 10.63
C LYS A 108 -5.90 -14.22 9.93
N THR A 109 -6.33 -15.24 10.65
CA THR A 109 -6.19 -16.65 10.23
C THR A 109 -7.35 -17.15 9.37
N ASP A 110 -8.32 -16.27 9.07
CA ASP A 110 -9.58 -16.66 8.43
C ASP A 110 -9.56 -16.61 6.89
N ASN A 111 -8.44 -16.22 6.25
CA ASN A 111 -8.36 -16.08 4.77
C ASN A 111 -9.64 -15.43 4.20
N SER A 112 -10.11 -14.34 4.82
CA SER A 112 -11.47 -13.84 4.61
C SER A 112 -11.56 -12.67 3.63
N PHE A 113 -10.41 -12.18 3.12
CA PHE A 113 -10.38 -11.02 2.23
C PHE A 113 -10.30 -11.44 0.77
N ASP A 114 -11.09 -10.79 -0.08
CA ASP A 114 -11.07 -10.96 -1.53
C ASP A 114 -9.85 -10.26 -2.15
N VAL A 115 -9.43 -9.14 -1.53
CA VAL A 115 -8.27 -8.38 -1.98
C VAL A 115 -7.43 -7.87 -0.80
N GLY A 116 -6.11 -8.00 -0.94
CA GLY A 116 -5.11 -7.40 -0.06
C GLY A 116 -4.37 -6.27 -0.78
N VAL A 117 -4.27 -5.10 -0.16
CA VAL A 117 -3.69 -3.89 -0.76
C VAL A 117 -2.61 -3.31 0.15
N CYS A 118 -1.47 -2.92 -0.42
CA CYS A 118 -0.50 -2.04 0.24
C CYS A 118 0.08 -1.07 -0.78
N THR A 119 -0.17 0.23 -0.60
CA THR A 119 0.38 1.26 -1.47
C THR A 119 1.24 2.26 -0.70
N LEU A 120 2.42 2.60 -1.25
CA LEU A 120 3.39 3.54 -0.67
C LEU A 120 3.80 3.19 0.77
N GLY A 121 3.86 1.89 1.09
CA GLY A 121 4.16 1.39 2.42
C GLY A 121 5.31 0.38 2.45
N ILE A 122 5.39 -0.50 1.48
CA ILE A 122 6.36 -1.62 1.45
C ILE A 122 7.81 -1.12 1.47
N SER A 123 8.14 -0.06 0.71
CA SER A 123 9.50 0.48 0.62
C SER A 123 10.04 1.06 1.93
N ILE A 124 9.18 1.35 2.89
CA ILE A 124 9.58 1.90 4.19
C ILE A 124 9.61 0.86 5.31
N ILE A 125 9.02 -0.33 5.11
CA ILE A 125 9.00 -1.42 6.09
C ILE A 125 10.33 -2.19 6.03
N PRO A 126 11.09 -2.29 7.17
CA PRO A 126 12.34 -3.03 7.17
C PRO A 126 12.16 -4.51 6.81
N ASP A 127 11.19 -5.18 7.42
CA ASP A 127 10.79 -6.55 7.11
C ASP A 127 9.59 -6.55 6.13
N TYR A 128 9.84 -6.11 4.92
CA TYR A 128 8.83 -6.00 3.87
C TYR A 128 8.27 -7.36 3.45
N LEU A 129 9.08 -8.44 3.55
CA LEU A 129 8.64 -9.79 3.23
C LEU A 129 7.65 -10.32 4.26
N ALA A 130 7.89 -10.08 5.55
CA ALA A 130 6.92 -10.43 6.59
C ALA A 130 5.59 -9.67 6.38
N ALA A 131 5.64 -8.37 6.08
CA ALA A 131 4.44 -7.59 5.79
C ALA A 131 3.68 -8.11 4.56
N TYR A 132 4.38 -8.41 3.46
CA TYR A 132 3.78 -8.96 2.26
C TYR A 132 3.12 -10.32 2.54
N ARG A 133 3.84 -11.24 3.21
CA ARG A 133 3.33 -12.59 3.52
C ARG A 133 2.14 -12.53 4.48
N ALA A 134 2.16 -11.63 5.46
CA ALA A 134 1.02 -11.39 6.35
C ALA A 134 -0.21 -10.92 5.56
N LEU A 135 -0.03 -10.00 4.59
CA LEU A 135 -1.11 -9.54 3.71
C LEU A 135 -1.66 -10.70 2.85
N ALA A 136 -0.78 -11.41 2.15
CA ALA A 136 -1.14 -12.52 1.27
C ALA A 136 -1.79 -13.67 2.05
N ALA A 137 -1.36 -13.92 3.29
CA ALA A 137 -1.97 -14.94 4.15
C ALA A 137 -3.44 -14.65 4.47
N CYS A 138 -3.82 -13.37 4.60
CA CYS A 138 -5.20 -12.97 4.88
C CYS A 138 -6.14 -13.04 3.65
N VAL A 139 -5.57 -13.11 2.45
CA VAL A 139 -6.34 -13.16 1.20
C VAL A 139 -6.82 -14.58 0.92
N LYS A 140 -8.05 -14.72 0.42
CA LYS A 140 -8.65 -15.99 0.02
C LYS A 140 -7.86 -16.64 -1.13
N PRO A 141 -7.90 -17.97 -1.29
CA PRO A 141 -7.54 -18.61 -2.55
C PRO A 141 -8.30 -17.96 -3.73
N GLY A 142 -7.62 -17.66 -4.82
CA GLY A 142 -8.16 -16.94 -5.97
C GLY A 142 -8.34 -15.42 -5.79
N GLY A 143 -8.16 -14.88 -4.57
CA GLY A 143 -8.20 -13.45 -4.30
C GLY A 143 -6.93 -12.72 -4.78
N GLU A 144 -6.98 -11.40 -4.89
CA GLU A 144 -5.90 -10.58 -5.43
C GLU A 144 -5.04 -9.93 -4.33
N VAL A 145 -3.74 -9.84 -4.58
CA VAL A 145 -2.79 -9.02 -3.81
C VAL A 145 -2.29 -7.89 -4.69
N ILE A 146 -2.45 -6.65 -4.23
CA ILE A 146 -2.09 -5.42 -4.95
C ILE A 146 -1.02 -4.69 -4.15
N ILE A 147 0.16 -4.52 -4.75
CA ILE A 147 1.24 -3.73 -4.20
C ILE A 147 1.52 -2.57 -5.15
N GLY A 148 1.56 -1.35 -4.63
CA GLY A 148 1.96 -0.16 -5.38
C GLY A 148 2.98 0.65 -4.59
N ASP A 149 4.20 0.87 -5.13
CA ASP A 149 5.23 1.59 -4.37
C ASP A 149 6.25 2.28 -5.27
N MET A 150 7.07 3.10 -4.64
CA MET A 150 8.23 3.69 -5.26
C MET A 150 9.36 2.66 -5.39
N GLN A 151 10.04 2.70 -6.51
CA GLN A 151 11.24 1.90 -6.78
C GLN A 151 12.34 2.75 -7.41
N LEU A 152 13.57 2.23 -7.47
CA LEU A 152 14.61 2.85 -8.26
C LEU A 152 14.33 2.64 -9.74
N ALA A 153 14.37 3.72 -10.51
CA ALA A 153 14.27 3.66 -11.96
C ALA A 153 15.43 2.83 -12.56
N SER A 154 15.16 2.17 -13.69
CA SER A 154 16.14 1.35 -14.42
C SER A 154 16.42 1.90 -15.82
N GLY A 155 17.47 1.37 -16.47
CA GLY A 155 17.89 1.81 -17.81
C GLY A 155 18.33 3.28 -17.83
N GLY A 156 18.01 4.00 -18.89
CA GLY A 156 18.40 5.42 -19.07
C GLY A 156 17.86 6.35 -17.98
N PHE A 157 16.77 6.00 -17.35
CA PHE A 157 16.16 6.80 -16.27
C PHE A 157 16.85 6.62 -14.91
N ALA A 158 17.76 5.66 -14.74
CA ALA A 158 18.50 5.45 -13.50
C ALA A 158 19.30 6.69 -13.06
N ARG A 159 19.68 7.57 -13.99
CA ARG A 159 20.35 8.84 -13.70
C ARG A 159 19.52 9.79 -12.84
N LEU A 160 18.20 9.61 -12.80
CA LEU A 160 17.28 10.42 -12.01
C LEU A 160 17.08 9.89 -10.57
N ASN A 161 17.59 8.71 -10.25
CA ASN A 161 17.45 8.11 -8.92
C ASN A 161 17.93 9.01 -7.76
N PRO A 162 19.02 9.79 -7.86
CA PRO A 162 19.40 10.71 -6.78
C PRO A 162 18.30 11.74 -6.45
N VAL A 163 17.60 12.25 -7.48
CA VAL A 163 16.49 13.20 -7.29
C VAL A 163 15.30 12.52 -6.64
N THR A 164 14.93 11.33 -7.13
CA THR A 164 13.85 10.52 -6.55
C THR A 164 14.11 10.22 -5.08
N LEU A 165 15.32 9.78 -4.74
CA LEU A 165 15.73 9.49 -3.36
C LEU A 165 15.72 10.73 -2.47
N PHE A 166 16.18 11.88 -2.98
CA PHE A 166 16.13 13.14 -2.23
C PHE A 166 14.69 13.53 -1.88
N MET A 167 13.78 13.45 -2.84
CA MET A 167 12.36 13.73 -2.61
C MET A 167 11.70 12.72 -1.65
N ALA A 168 12.00 11.43 -1.82
CA ALA A 168 11.41 10.36 -1.01
C ALA A 168 11.92 10.35 0.44
N LYS A 169 13.12 10.88 0.71
CA LYS A 169 13.74 10.90 2.04
C LYS A 169 12.84 11.52 3.11
N ARG A 170 12.07 12.55 2.77
CA ARG A 170 11.12 13.22 3.67
C ARG A 170 10.01 12.27 4.15
N PHE A 171 9.68 11.25 3.36
CA PHE A 171 8.65 10.25 3.64
C PHE A 171 9.23 8.88 4.02
N GLY A 172 10.46 8.86 4.52
CA GLY A 172 11.11 7.61 4.93
C GLY A 172 11.69 6.77 3.79
N GLY A 173 11.60 7.24 2.54
CA GLY A 173 12.19 6.55 1.40
C GLY A 173 13.72 6.44 1.53
N SER A 174 14.26 5.28 1.18
CA SER A 174 15.69 4.98 1.21
C SER A 174 16.09 4.15 -0.01
N HIS A 175 17.37 4.15 -0.33
CA HIS A 175 17.89 3.31 -1.41
C HIS A 175 17.54 1.83 -1.20
N GLN A 176 17.75 1.32 0.02
CA GLN A 176 17.42 -0.07 0.38
C GLN A 176 15.91 -0.34 0.26
N GLY A 177 15.06 0.57 0.77
CA GLY A 177 13.61 0.40 0.68
C GLY A 177 13.10 0.34 -0.76
N HIS A 178 13.63 1.19 -1.65
CA HIS A 178 13.26 1.16 -3.06
C HIS A 178 13.81 -0.08 -3.78
N ALA A 179 14.96 -0.63 -3.34
CA ALA A 179 15.45 -1.93 -3.81
C ALA A 179 14.53 -3.05 -3.36
N ASN A 180 14.14 -3.08 -2.08
CA ASN A 180 13.21 -4.05 -1.51
C ASN A 180 11.86 -4.06 -2.28
N ALA A 181 11.33 -2.88 -2.62
CA ALA A 181 10.10 -2.76 -3.40
C ALA A 181 10.22 -3.39 -4.80
N ARG A 182 11.40 -3.27 -5.43
CA ARG A 182 11.69 -3.94 -6.70
C ARG A 182 11.80 -5.46 -6.52
N ASP A 183 12.52 -5.92 -5.49
CA ASP A 183 12.74 -7.32 -5.22
C ASP A 183 11.43 -8.04 -4.92
N LEU A 184 10.49 -7.37 -4.26
CA LEU A 184 9.16 -7.90 -3.95
C LEU A 184 8.39 -8.30 -5.20
N ARG A 185 8.58 -7.62 -6.33
CA ARG A 185 7.95 -8.02 -7.61
C ARG A 185 8.40 -9.41 -8.05
N GLY A 186 9.67 -9.75 -7.82
CA GLY A 186 10.19 -11.10 -8.07
C GLY A 186 9.53 -12.15 -7.17
N VAL A 187 9.36 -11.83 -5.89
CA VAL A 187 8.67 -12.69 -4.92
C VAL A 187 7.20 -12.90 -5.31
N MET A 188 6.49 -11.81 -5.66
CA MET A 188 5.09 -11.93 -6.13
C MET A 188 4.97 -12.79 -7.38
N ASN A 189 5.89 -12.66 -8.35
CA ASN A 189 5.91 -13.52 -9.54
C ASN A 189 6.14 -15.00 -9.22
N ALA A 190 6.86 -15.31 -8.15
CA ALA A 190 7.14 -16.69 -7.73
C ALA A 190 6.00 -17.30 -6.88
N GLU A 191 5.30 -16.49 -6.10
CA GLU A 191 4.33 -16.95 -5.10
C GLU A 191 2.86 -16.81 -5.56
N LEU A 192 2.57 -15.96 -6.57
CA LEU A 192 1.22 -15.68 -7.06
C LEU A 192 1.05 -16.11 -8.53
N THR A 193 -0.19 -16.26 -8.96
CA THR A 193 -0.57 -16.52 -10.36
C THR A 193 -1.13 -15.25 -11.02
N ASP A 194 -1.23 -15.24 -12.35
CA ASP A 194 -1.79 -14.12 -13.14
C ASP A 194 -1.14 -12.76 -12.80
N VAL A 195 0.17 -12.78 -12.52
CA VAL A 195 0.87 -11.57 -12.07
C VAL A 195 1.03 -10.59 -13.23
N ARG A 196 0.61 -9.36 -12.99
CA ARG A 196 0.76 -8.23 -13.91
C ARG A 196 1.34 -7.03 -13.18
N ALA A 197 2.21 -6.29 -13.84
CA ALA A 197 2.83 -5.10 -13.27
C ALA A 197 2.93 -4.01 -14.33
N GLU A 198 2.73 -2.77 -13.90
CA GLU A 198 2.94 -1.58 -14.72
C GLU A 198 3.87 -0.59 -14.00
N GLU A 199 4.69 0.08 -14.78
CA GLU A 199 5.64 1.07 -14.29
C GLU A 199 5.26 2.46 -14.79
N PHE A 200 5.35 3.45 -13.91
CA PHE A 200 4.98 4.83 -14.14
C PHE A 200 6.10 5.78 -13.71
N PHE A 201 5.92 7.06 -14.01
CA PHE A 201 6.79 8.11 -13.56
C PHE A 201 8.28 7.78 -13.78
N LEU A 202 8.64 7.63 -15.06
CA LEU A 202 10.01 7.30 -15.48
C LEU A 202 10.53 6.02 -14.78
N ARG A 203 9.64 5.04 -14.56
CA ARG A 203 9.91 3.77 -13.88
C ARG A 203 10.26 3.90 -12.38
N SER A 204 9.90 5.03 -11.75
CA SER A 204 10.14 5.23 -10.31
C SER A 204 8.95 4.87 -9.43
N TYR A 205 7.80 4.56 -10.02
CA TYR A 205 6.61 4.03 -9.33
C TYR A 205 6.08 2.84 -10.12
N TYR A 206 5.60 1.82 -9.43
CA TYR A 206 4.96 0.67 -10.03
C TYR A 206 3.72 0.25 -9.26
N PHE A 207 2.84 -0.49 -9.90
CA PHE A 207 1.97 -1.44 -9.21
C PHE A 207 2.20 -2.85 -9.75
N CYS A 208 1.93 -3.82 -8.88
CA CYS A 208 1.95 -5.24 -9.17
C CYS A 208 0.68 -5.86 -8.58
N ILE A 209 -0.03 -6.64 -9.39
CA ILE A 209 -1.25 -7.36 -8.99
C ILE A 209 -1.03 -8.83 -9.31
N GLY A 210 -1.33 -9.71 -8.37
CA GLY A 210 -1.30 -11.15 -8.59
C GLY A 210 -2.40 -11.85 -7.81
N LYS A 211 -2.80 -13.03 -8.24
CA LYS A 211 -3.80 -13.85 -7.56
C LYS A 211 -3.13 -14.90 -6.68
N LYS A 212 -3.67 -15.08 -5.49
CA LYS A 212 -3.31 -16.21 -4.64
C LYS A 212 -3.78 -17.50 -5.31
N ALA A 213 -2.90 -18.53 -5.37
CA ALA A 213 -3.28 -19.82 -5.91
C ALA A 213 -4.52 -20.40 -5.19
N PRO A 214 -5.35 -21.18 -5.89
CA PRO A 214 -6.51 -21.86 -5.31
C PRO A 214 -6.18 -22.76 -4.13
#